data_10d94eaa69b81733f011453714499392
#
_entry.id   10d94eaa69b81733f011453714499392
#
_cell.length_a   1.000
_cell.length_b   1.000
_cell.length_c   1.000
_cell.angle_alpha   90.00
_cell.angle_beta   90.00
_cell.angle_gamma   90.00
#
_symmetry.space_group_name_H-M   'P 1'
#
loop_
_entity.id
_entity.type
_entity.pdbx_description
1 polymer ?
#
loop_
_entity_poly.entity_id
_entity_poly.type
_entity_poly.pdbx_seq_one_letter_code
_entity_poly.pdbx_strand_id
1 'polypeptide(L)'
;MILEYFVFLNLTLINILPCKKKHTIVKNEDILKKIIIIGAGEVGSFLASKLSSEQHDVTVIEQNNFKVAELNSTLDALVVTGNGGSPTSLIEAGAETADLIIAVTNDENVNMLSCYLAKNMGTKKSFARVQDTSLKNELADLNIDKIIDPSQSACDEIEKLLSRVGVYDIHEFSNGKILSIGGVITKESPLIGKKLLDNHEFGGRENWLVAAFVRNGESFIANGDTVLKEEDHVKIVVKAENIQTATSLMGIVATDEISKVIIVGASRSSELLAQRLYKNYEVVVIDDNEKDCNRIAENNSHVIVVHNDPRDPQNLIDIGVDSNTAIVALSKSDSKNIVCSLVGNALGVPEIITRVNRIDYMELLKDSSIQATISTRITAANSILQDVRSDQVKSALTFEDTEVEALEILISDGCHVLNQ
;
A
#
# COMPACT_ATOMS: atom_id res chain seq x y z
N MET A 1 2.34 -8.72 30.07
CA MET A 1 2.44 -7.34 29.55
C MET A 1 3.21 -7.49 28.24
N ILE A 2 2.52 -7.43 27.09
CA ILE A 2 3.15 -7.58 25.78
C ILE A 2 3.67 -6.18 25.43
N LEU A 3 4.99 -6.02 25.44
CA LEU A 3 5.67 -4.83 24.97
C LEU A 3 5.93 -5.00 23.46
N GLU A 4 5.39 -4.13 22.64
CA GLU A 4 5.62 -4.10 21.19
C GLU A 4 6.80 -3.17 20.92
N TYR A 5 7.81 -3.67 20.19
CA TYR A 5 9.01 -2.91 19.79
C TYR A 5 9.08 -2.80 18.29
N PHE A 6 9.55 -1.64 17.82
CA PHE A 6 9.80 -1.38 16.41
C PHE A 6 11.28 -1.59 16.10
N VAL A 7 11.56 -2.35 15.06
CA VAL A 7 12.93 -2.56 14.56
C VAL A 7 13.00 -2.00 13.14
N PHE A 8 13.89 -1.03 12.93
CA PHE A 8 14.19 -0.49 11.60
C PHE A 8 15.41 -1.21 11.05
N LEU A 9 15.27 -1.85 9.90
CA LEU A 9 16.35 -2.58 9.23
C LEU A 9 16.73 -1.86 7.93
N ASN A 10 18.02 -1.61 7.75
CA ASN A 10 18.59 -1.25 6.46
C ASN A 10 19.21 -2.52 5.84
N LEU A 11 18.71 -2.94 4.69
CA LEU A 11 19.10 -4.19 4.03
C LEU A 11 20.57 -4.25 3.60
N THR A 12 21.27 -3.11 3.48
CA THR A 12 22.69 -3.05 3.11
C THR A 12 23.67 -3.14 4.28
N LEU A 13 23.20 -3.04 5.54
CA LEU A 13 24.04 -3.06 6.73
C LEU A 13 23.49 -4.01 7.78
N ILE A 14 23.57 -5.32 7.53
CA ILE A 14 23.48 -6.33 8.60
C ILE A 14 24.80 -6.29 9.38
N ASN A 15 25.05 -5.22 10.09
CA ASN A 15 25.99 -5.20 11.21
C ASN A 15 25.18 -5.40 12.48
N ILE A 16 24.83 -6.64 12.75
CA ILE A 16 24.33 -7.09 14.03
C ILE A 16 25.43 -6.74 15.05
N LEU A 17 25.10 -5.88 15.99
CA LEU A 17 25.90 -5.69 17.19
C LEU A 17 26.34 -7.06 17.73
N PRO A 18 27.59 -7.28 18.11
CA PRO A 18 28.09 -8.59 18.47
C PRO A 18 27.40 -9.06 19.76
N CYS A 19 26.32 -9.79 19.63
CA CYS A 19 25.72 -10.50 20.74
C CYS A 19 26.63 -11.67 21.09
N LYS A 20 27.39 -11.57 22.20
CA LYS A 20 28.38 -12.53 22.66
C LYS A 20 27.79 -13.85 23.23
N LYS A 21 26.52 -14.14 23.00
CA LYS A 21 25.94 -15.46 23.33
C LYS A 21 24.99 -15.89 22.24
N LYS A 22 25.29 -17.03 21.62
CA LYS A 22 24.37 -17.81 20.78
C LYS A 22 23.13 -18.16 21.61
N HIS A 23 22.10 -17.35 21.53
CA HIS A 23 20.74 -17.73 21.91
C HIS A 23 19.84 -17.57 20.71
N THR A 24 19.32 -18.68 20.34
CA THR A 24 18.30 -19.03 19.38
C THR A 24 17.50 -17.81 18.89
N ILE A 25 18.01 -17.15 17.87
CA ILE A 25 17.17 -16.59 16.82
C ILE A 25 16.33 -17.79 16.37
N VAL A 26 15.01 -17.68 16.42
CA VAL A 26 14.07 -18.69 15.92
C VAL A 26 14.71 -19.38 14.72
N LYS A 27 14.76 -20.71 14.73
CA LYS A 27 15.37 -21.44 13.62
C LYS A 27 14.71 -20.95 12.33
N ASN A 28 15.51 -20.45 11.41
CA ASN A 28 15.08 -19.94 10.09
C ASN A 28 14.17 -20.93 9.34
N GLU A 29 14.18 -22.21 9.73
CA GLU A 29 13.41 -23.28 9.08
C GLU A 29 11.88 -23.15 9.26
N ASP A 30 11.38 -22.47 10.30
CA ASP A 30 9.93 -22.28 10.54
C ASP A 30 9.36 -21.01 9.87
N ILE A 31 10.22 -20.15 9.29
CA ILE A 31 9.84 -18.88 8.65
C ILE A 31 9.75 -19.03 7.14
N LEU A 32 10.55 -19.93 6.55
CA LEU A 32 10.60 -20.13 5.10
C LEU A 32 9.38 -20.92 4.63
N LYS A 33 8.60 -20.33 3.73
CA LYS A 33 7.39 -20.92 3.15
C LYS A 33 7.63 -21.33 1.71
N LYS A 34 6.99 -22.41 1.28
CA LYS A 34 6.87 -22.77 -0.14
C LYS A 34 5.64 -22.09 -0.71
N ILE A 35 5.86 -21.16 -1.63
CA ILE A 35 4.80 -20.28 -2.15
C ILE A 35 4.69 -20.45 -3.65
N ILE A 36 3.47 -20.74 -4.12
CA ILE A 36 3.16 -20.78 -5.54
C ILE A 36 2.41 -19.51 -5.92
N ILE A 37 2.89 -18.83 -6.96
CA ILE A 37 2.25 -17.63 -7.52
C ILE A 37 1.71 -17.96 -8.91
N ILE A 38 0.41 -17.70 -9.12
CA ILE A 38 -0.24 -17.91 -10.42
C ILE A 38 -0.36 -16.56 -11.14
N GLY A 39 0.37 -16.45 -12.26
CA GLY A 39 0.43 -15.27 -13.11
C GLY A 39 1.60 -14.35 -12.80
N ALA A 40 2.40 -14.06 -13.82
CA ALA A 40 3.50 -13.11 -13.81
C ALA A 40 3.10 -11.75 -14.41
N GLY A 41 1.94 -11.25 -14.03
CA GLY A 41 1.58 -9.84 -14.22
C GLY A 41 2.35 -8.96 -13.23
N GLU A 42 2.12 -7.66 -13.25
CA GLU A 42 2.82 -6.70 -12.39
C GLU A 42 2.73 -7.07 -10.89
N VAL A 43 1.55 -7.48 -10.40
CA VAL A 43 1.37 -7.94 -9.01
C VAL A 43 2.16 -9.20 -8.73
N GLY A 44 2.04 -10.21 -9.62
CA GLY A 44 2.70 -11.51 -9.41
C GLY A 44 4.21 -11.41 -9.49
N SER A 45 4.75 -10.65 -10.44
CA SER A 45 6.20 -10.41 -10.55
C SER A 45 6.75 -9.63 -9.35
N PHE A 46 6.01 -8.62 -8.87
CA PHE A 46 6.38 -7.87 -7.66
C PHE A 46 6.40 -8.78 -6.43
N LEU A 47 5.35 -9.59 -6.23
CA LEU A 47 5.28 -10.57 -5.13
C LEU A 47 6.40 -11.59 -5.21
N ALA A 48 6.67 -12.14 -6.41
CA ALA A 48 7.73 -13.12 -6.62
C ALA A 48 9.09 -12.53 -6.25
N SER A 49 9.39 -11.29 -6.70
CA SER A 49 10.63 -10.59 -6.37
C SER A 49 10.78 -10.37 -4.87
N LYS A 50 9.75 -9.84 -4.21
CA LYS A 50 9.79 -9.55 -2.77
C LYS A 50 9.93 -10.84 -1.94
N LEU A 51 9.10 -11.84 -2.19
CA LEU A 51 9.10 -13.08 -1.43
C LEU A 51 10.38 -13.90 -1.65
N SER A 52 10.94 -13.89 -2.87
CA SER A 52 12.25 -14.50 -3.16
C SER A 52 13.38 -13.75 -2.44
N SER A 53 13.36 -12.41 -2.41
CA SER A 53 14.35 -11.62 -1.66
C SER A 53 14.27 -11.88 -0.13
N GLU A 54 13.10 -12.27 0.38
CA GLU A 54 12.88 -12.72 1.76
C GLU A 54 13.26 -14.20 1.97
N GLN A 55 13.86 -14.82 0.95
CA GLN A 55 14.34 -16.21 0.96
C GLN A 55 13.24 -17.28 1.05
N HIS A 56 11.98 -16.96 0.74
CA HIS A 56 10.94 -17.96 0.56
C HIS A 56 11.22 -18.80 -0.70
N ASP A 57 10.79 -20.07 -0.67
CA ASP A 57 10.84 -20.97 -1.84
C ASP A 57 9.67 -20.62 -2.77
N VAL A 58 9.95 -19.83 -3.80
CA VAL A 58 8.92 -19.26 -4.69
C VAL A 58 8.90 -19.99 -6.03
N THR A 59 7.73 -20.47 -6.40
CA THR A 59 7.44 -21.01 -7.74
C THR A 59 6.38 -20.15 -8.42
N VAL A 60 6.64 -19.74 -9.66
CA VAL A 60 5.69 -18.94 -10.46
C VAL A 60 5.15 -19.77 -11.62
N ILE A 61 3.83 -19.82 -11.80
CA ILE A 61 3.20 -20.41 -13.00
C ILE A 61 2.77 -19.27 -13.93
N GLU A 62 3.32 -19.25 -15.15
CA GLU A 62 3.00 -18.26 -16.18
C GLU A 62 2.84 -18.92 -17.55
N GLN A 63 1.81 -18.52 -18.30
CA GLN A 63 1.55 -19.10 -19.63
C GLN A 63 2.27 -18.38 -20.77
N ASN A 64 2.70 -17.14 -20.56
CA ASN A 64 3.38 -16.32 -21.57
C ASN A 64 4.88 -16.58 -21.55
N ASN A 65 5.39 -17.21 -22.61
CA ASN A 65 6.81 -17.57 -22.76
C ASN A 65 7.76 -16.37 -22.66
N PHE A 66 7.37 -15.17 -23.11
CA PHE A 66 8.22 -13.98 -23.00
C PHE A 66 8.41 -13.57 -21.54
N LYS A 67 7.33 -13.57 -20.75
CA LYS A 67 7.40 -13.29 -19.31
C LYS A 67 8.16 -14.36 -18.55
N VAL A 68 8.00 -15.62 -18.92
CA VAL A 68 8.79 -16.73 -18.36
C VAL A 68 10.28 -16.50 -18.56
N ALA A 69 10.70 -16.11 -19.77
CA ALA A 69 12.10 -15.82 -20.07
C ALA A 69 12.62 -14.60 -19.27
N GLU A 70 11.83 -13.56 -19.13
CA GLU A 70 12.13 -12.37 -18.33
C GLU A 70 12.32 -12.75 -16.85
N LEU A 71 11.38 -13.46 -16.24
CA LEU A 71 11.46 -13.89 -14.85
C LEU A 71 12.68 -14.78 -14.58
N ASN A 72 12.96 -15.73 -15.43
CA ASN A 72 14.14 -16.61 -15.30
C ASN A 72 15.47 -15.85 -15.33
N SER A 73 15.51 -14.67 -15.94
CA SER A 73 16.71 -13.82 -15.99
C SER A 73 16.85 -12.84 -14.82
N THR A 74 15.75 -12.56 -14.11
CA THR A 74 15.69 -11.49 -13.11
C THR A 74 15.42 -11.97 -11.68
N LEU A 75 14.84 -13.16 -11.53
CA LEU A 75 14.42 -13.67 -10.21
C LEU A 75 15.10 -14.99 -9.86
N ASP A 76 15.42 -15.14 -8.58
CA ASP A 76 15.79 -16.42 -7.99
C ASP A 76 14.52 -17.18 -7.57
N ALA A 77 13.76 -17.65 -8.56
CA ALA A 77 12.52 -18.38 -8.37
C ALA A 77 12.36 -19.45 -9.45
N LEU A 78 11.68 -20.55 -9.12
CA LEU A 78 11.32 -21.56 -10.11
C LEU A 78 10.16 -21.03 -10.98
N VAL A 79 10.31 -21.08 -12.30
CA VAL A 79 9.23 -20.66 -13.21
C VAL A 79 8.72 -21.87 -14.02
N VAL A 80 7.45 -22.19 -13.83
CA VAL A 80 6.72 -23.24 -14.55
C VAL A 80 5.93 -22.60 -15.68
N THR A 81 6.17 -23.05 -16.92
CA THR A 81 5.38 -22.58 -18.07
C THR A 81 4.08 -23.35 -18.15
N GLY A 82 2.94 -22.69 -17.93
CA GLY A 82 1.65 -23.38 -17.98
C GLY A 82 0.46 -22.53 -17.57
N ASN A 83 -0.71 -23.15 -17.60
CA ASN A 83 -1.95 -22.54 -17.13
C ASN A 83 -2.15 -22.88 -15.64
N GLY A 84 -2.31 -21.86 -14.78
CA GLY A 84 -2.54 -22.04 -13.35
C GLY A 84 -3.81 -22.84 -13.01
N GLY A 85 -4.82 -22.84 -13.87
CA GLY A 85 -6.01 -23.69 -13.74
C GLY A 85 -5.81 -25.15 -14.18
N SER A 86 -4.58 -25.56 -14.56
CA SER A 86 -4.27 -26.94 -14.97
C SER A 86 -3.70 -27.74 -13.80
N PRO A 87 -4.30 -28.92 -13.47
CA PRO A 87 -3.75 -29.81 -12.45
C PRO A 87 -2.30 -30.19 -12.71
N THR A 88 -1.91 -30.39 -13.96
CA THR A 88 -0.54 -30.76 -14.34
C THR A 88 0.46 -29.65 -13.96
N SER A 89 0.15 -28.39 -14.28
CA SER A 89 1.01 -27.25 -13.94
C SER A 89 1.12 -27.05 -12.41
N LEU A 90 0.02 -27.30 -11.70
CA LEU A 90 0.01 -27.20 -10.22
C LEU A 90 0.85 -28.31 -9.58
N ILE A 91 0.80 -29.53 -10.07
CA ILE A 91 1.64 -30.66 -9.59
C ILE A 91 3.10 -30.33 -9.85
N GLU A 92 3.44 -29.89 -11.08
CA GLU A 92 4.80 -29.52 -11.46
C GLU A 92 5.34 -28.37 -10.58
N ALA A 93 4.49 -27.43 -10.17
CA ALA A 93 4.82 -26.36 -9.25
C ALA A 93 4.89 -26.79 -7.76
N GLY A 94 4.56 -28.03 -7.43
CA GLY A 94 4.66 -28.57 -6.08
C GLY A 94 3.46 -28.26 -5.18
N ALA A 95 2.24 -28.12 -5.73
CA ALA A 95 1.03 -27.78 -4.98
C ALA A 95 0.71 -28.75 -3.83
N GLU A 96 1.15 -30.01 -3.91
CA GLU A 96 0.94 -31.04 -2.87
C GLU A 96 1.64 -30.69 -1.54
N THR A 97 2.72 -29.92 -1.59
CA THR A 97 3.55 -29.58 -0.41
C THR A 97 3.66 -28.08 -0.15
N ALA A 98 2.99 -27.26 -0.94
CA ALA A 98 3.04 -25.81 -0.81
C ALA A 98 2.35 -25.34 0.48
N ASP A 99 2.94 -24.34 1.12
CA ASP A 99 2.33 -23.67 2.28
C ASP A 99 1.26 -22.67 1.84
N LEU A 100 1.45 -22.04 0.68
CA LEU A 100 0.56 -21.01 0.18
C LEU A 100 0.51 -21.00 -1.34
N ILE A 101 -0.69 -20.83 -1.90
CA ILE A 101 -0.90 -20.45 -3.29
C ILE A 101 -1.49 -19.04 -3.36
N ILE A 102 -0.97 -18.21 -4.27
CA ILE A 102 -1.42 -16.83 -4.51
C ILE A 102 -1.78 -16.72 -5.99
N ALA A 103 -3.06 -16.62 -6.30
CA ALA A 103 -3.54 -16.52 -7.68
C ALA A 103 -3.93 -15.08 -8.00
N VAL A 104 -3.15 -14.42 -8.87
CA VAL A 104 -3.24 -12.97 -9.17
C VAL A 104 -3.25 -12.68 -10.68
N THR A 105 -3.75 -13.60 -11.48
CA THR A 105 -3.95 -13.36 -12.91
C THR A 105 -5.05 -12.32 -13.17
N ASN A 106 -5.23 -11.91 -14.42
CA ASN A 106 -6.35 -11.06 -14.81
C ASN A 106 -7.68 -11.82 -14.96
N ASP A 107 -7.66 -13.15 -14.94
CA ASP A 107 -8.84 -14.00 -15.03
C ASP A 107 -9.21 -14.54 -13.65
N GLU A 108 -10.31 -14.05 -13.10
CA GLU A 108 -10.81 -14.43 -11.78
C GLU A 108 -11.18 -15.91 -11.69
N ASN A 109 -11.71 -16.47 -12.79
CA ASN A 109 -12.07 -17.89 -12.83
C ASN A 109 -10.84 -18.78 -12.71
N VAL A 110 -9.74 -18.40 -13.40
CA VAL A 110 -8.46 -19.08 -13.26
C VAL A 110 -7.93 -18.94 -11.84
N ASN A 111 -8.04 -17.77 -11.22
CA ASN A 111 -7.58 -17.54 -9.85
C ASN A 111 -8.34 -18.42 -8.85
N MET A 112 -9.67 -18.46 -8.95
CA MET A 112 -10.52 -19.31 -8.10
C MET A 112 -10.25 -20.80 -8.32
N LEU A 113 -10.20 -21.23 -9.58
CA LEU A 113 -9.97 -22.63 -9.93
C LEU A 113 -8.58 -23.11 -9.46
N SER A 114 -7.54 -22.29 -9.64
CA SER A 114 -6.18 -22.61 -9.19
C SER A 114 -6.13 -22.82 -7.68
N CYS A 115 -6.75 -21.93 -6.91
CA CYS A 115 -6.83 -22.03 -5.47
C CYS A 115 -7.59 -23.27 -5.02
N TYR A 116 -8.76 -23.53 -5.61
CA TYR A 116 -9.57 -24.71 -5.31
C TYR A 116 -8.82 -26.02 -5.58
N LEU A 117 -8.18 -26.13 -6.76
CA LEU A 117 -7.41 -27.33 -7.13
C LEU A 117 -6.22 -27.54 -6.21
N ALA A 118 -5.44 -26.48 -5.93
CA ALA A 118 -4.28 -26.56 -5.06
C ALA A 118 -4.64 -26.96 -3.62
N LYS A 119 -5.74 -26.43 -3.08
CA LYS A 119 -6.27 -26.84 -1.76
C LYS A 119 -6.60 -28.33 -1.72
N ASN A 120 -7.24 -28.85 -2.78
CA ASN A 120 -7.59 -30.27 -2.89
C ASN A 120 -6.34 -31.17 -3.08
N MET A 121 -5.22 -30.62 -3.57
CA MET A 121 -3.95 -31.32 -3.68
C MET A 121 -3.13 -31.33 -2.38
N GLY A 122 -3.41 -30.44 -1.42
CA GLY A 122 -2.74 -30.41 -0.13
C GLY A 122 -2.13 -29.06 0.26
N THR A 123 -2.23 -28.02 -0.58
CA THR A 123 -1.76 -26.66 -0.25
C THR A 123 -2.47 -26.15 1.02
N LYS A 124 -1.70 -25.61 1.98
CA LYS A 124 -2.23 -25.24 3.31
C LYS A 124 -3.12 -24.00 3.28
N LYS A 125 -2.71 -22.94 2.57
CA LYS A 125 -3.45 -21.67 2.45
C LYS A 125 -3.60 -21.26 0.99
N SER A 126 -4.66 -20.52 0.67
CA SER A 126 -4.94 -20.06 -0.70
C SER A 126 -5.48 -18.63 -0.71
N PHE A 127 -4.87 -17.78 -1.54
CA PHE A 127 -5.28 -16.39 -1.74
C PHE A 127 -5.64 -16.17 -3.21
N ALA A 128 -6.84 -15.68 -3.48
CA ALA A 128 -7.31 -15.42 -4.83
C ALA A 128 -7.67 -13.95 -5.04
N ARG A 129 -7.14 -13.37 -6.13
CA ARG A 129 -7.60 -12.06 -6.60
C ARG A 129 -8.94 -12.23 -7.31
N VAL A 130 -10.00 -11.61 -6.73
CA VAL A 130 -11.35 -11.60 -7.29
C VAL A 130 -11.90 -10.20 -7.17
N GLN A 131 -12.37 -9.63 -8.28
CA GLN A 131 -12.97 -8.30 -8.32
C GLN A 131 -14.49 -8.34 -8.18
N ASP A 132 -15.12 -9.38 -8.70
CA ASP A 132 -16.57 -9.57 -8.56
C ASP A 132 -16.92 -10.19 -7.21
N THR A 133 -17.28 -9.33 -6.27
CA THR A 133 -17.66 -9.76 -4.92
C THR A 133 -19.14 -10.20 -4.82
N SER A 134 -19.92 -10.15 -5.90
CA SER A 134 -21.29 -10.69 -5.92
C SER A 134 -21.31 -12.18 -5.65
N LEU A 135 -20.22 -12.87 -6.00
CA LEU A 135 -19.99 -14.30 -5.78
C LEU A 135 -19.42 -14.65 -4.38
N LYS A 136 -19.30 -13.69 -3.46
CA LYS A 136 -18.67 -13.96 -2.13
C LYS A 136 -19.29 -15.14 -1.38
N ASN A 137 -20.60 -15.31 -1.45
CA ASN A 137 -21.29 -16.41 -0.77
C ASN A 137 -21.02 -17.75 -1.45
N GLU A 138 -20.90 -17.77 -2.77
CA GLU A 138 -20.57 -18.96 -3.57
C GLU A 138 -19.08 -19.32 -3.43
N LEU A 139 -18.21 -18.31 -3.21
CA LEU A 139 -16.79 -18.50 -3.00
C LEU A 139 -16.45 -19.12 -1.63
N ALA A 140 -17.32 -18.98 -0.64
CA ALA A 140 -17.15 -19.64 0.66
C ALA A 140 -17.11 -21.17 0.53
N ASP A 141 -17.85 -21.73 -0.44
CA ASP A 141 -17.90 -23.17 -0.71
C ASP A 141 -16.62 -23.69 -1.41
N LEU A 142 -15.82 -22.80 -2.01
CA LEU A 142 -14.55 -23.15 -2.67
C LEU A 142 -13.37 -23.30 -1.71
N ASN A 143 -13.56 -23.09 -0.41
CA ASN A 143 -12.51 -23.20 0.62
C ASN A 143 -11.26 -22.34 0.31
N ILE A 144 -11.48 -21.12 -0.21
CA ILE A 144 -10.43 -20.13 -0.43
C ILE A 144 -10.24 -19.34 0.86
N ASP A 145 -9.01 -19.34 1.40
CA ASP A 145 -8.74 -18.74 2.70
C ASP A 145 -8.82 -17.21 2.68
N LYS A 146 -8.42 -16.57 1.56
CA LYS A 146 -8.52 -15.11 1.41
C LYS A 146 -8.86 -14.69 -0.01
N ILE A 147 -9.81 -13.75 -0.11
CA ILE A 147 -10.14 -13.05 -1.36
C ILE A 147 -9.54 -11.66 -1.31
N ILE A 148 -8.85 -11.28 -2.37
CA ILE A 148 -8.19 -10.00 -2.53
C ILE A 148 -8.91 -9.22 -3.61
N ASP A 149 -9.55 -8.13 -3.23
CA ASP A 149 -10.14 -7.15 -4.15
C ASP A 149 -9.27 -5.90 -4.19
N PRO A 150 -8.51 -5.65 -5.27
CA PRO A 150 -7.65 -4.47 -5.39
C PRO A 150 -8.41 -3.15 -5.26
N SER A 151 -9.70 -3.12 -5.64
CA SER A 151 -10.53 -1.92 -5.52
C SER A 151 -10.86 -1.61 -4.07
N GLN A 152 -11.15 -2.64 -3.27
CA GLN A 152 -11.37 -2.49 -1.83
C GLN A 152 -10.11 -1.98 -1.13
N SER A 153 -8.97 -2.62 -1.40
CA SER A 153 -7.68 -2.21 -0.80
C SER A 153 -7.33 -0.77 -1.14
N ALA A 154 -7.56 -0.34 -2.39
CA ALA A 154 -7.34 1.06 -2.77
C ALA A 154 -8.29 2.02 -2.06
N CYS A 155 -9.57 1.67 -1.89
CA CYS A 155 -10.53 2.49 -1.15
C CYS A 155 -10.11 2.62 0.32
N ASP A 156 -9.65 1.54 0.97
CA ASP A 156 -9.18 1.57 2.35
C ASP A 156 -8.01 2.55 2.52
N GLU A 157 -7.09 2.58 1.56
CA GLU A 157 -5.95 3.50 1.56
C GLU A 157 -6.38 4.96 1.33
N ILE A 158 -7.26 5.21 0.35
CA ILE A 158 -7.78 6.55 0.06
C ILE A 158 -8.54 7.11 1.26
N GLU A 159 -9.38 6.32 1.92
CA GLU A 159 -10.11 6.77 3.12
C GLU A 159 -9.15 7.19 4.24
N LYS A 160 -8.04 6.46 4.41
CA LYS A 160 -7.00 6.82 5.38
C LYS A 160 -6.34 8.15 5.02
N LEU A 161 -6.01 8.38 3.76
CA LEU A 161 -5.41 9.61 3.28
C LEU A 161 -6.36 10.80 3.43
N LEU A 162 -7.62 10.68 2.98
CA LEU A 162 -8.63 11.74 3.10
C LEU A 162 -8.93 12.14 4.55
N SER A 163 -8.79 11.21 5.49
CA SER A 163 -9.00 11.51 6.91
C SER A 163 -7.88 12.34 7.53
N ARG A 164 -6.78 12.61 6.80
CA ARG A 164 -5.54 13.19 7.37
C ARG A 164 -4.80 14.01 6.33
N VAL A 165 -5.31 15.20 6.06
CA VAL A 165 -4.78 16.15 5.06
C VAL A 165 -3.28 16.41 5.27
N GLY A 166 -2.52 16.44 4.18
CA GLY A 166 -1.09 16.72 4.18
C GLY A 166 -0.17 15.53 4.48
N VAL A 167 -0.72 14.33 4.60
CA VAL A 167 0.03 13.08 4.77
C VAL A 167 -0.11 12.25 3.50
N TYR A 168 0.99 11.84 2.88
CA TYR A 168 0.96 11.09 1.62
C TYR A 168 0.98 9.57 1.78
N ASP A 169 1.25 9.07 3.00
CA ASP A 169 1.32 7.65 3.31
C ASP A 169 1.00 7.40 4.78
N ILE A 170 0.18 6.40 5.06
CA ILE A 170 -0.20 6.01 6.41
C ILE A 170 -0.20 4.50 6.51
N HIS A 171 0.56 3.99 7.48
CA HIS A 171 0.58 2.58 7.82
C HIS A 171 0.22 2.38 9.29
N GLU A 172 -0.66 1.40 9.55
CA GLU A 172 -1.12 1.09 10.90
C GLU A 172 -0.37 -0.09 11.50
N PHE A 173 0.13 0.09 12.72
CA PHE A 173 0.71 -0.94 13.55
C PHE A 173 -0.15 -1.13 14.81
N SER A 174 -0.02 -2.28 15.46
CA SER A 174 -0.68 -2.57 16.74
C SER A 174 -2.20 -2.36 16.72
N ASN A 175 -2.85 -2.83 15.63
CA ASN A 175 -4.29 -2.64 15.40
C ASN A 175 -4.70 -1.16 15.42
N GLY A 176 -3.94 -0.29 14.78
CA GLY A 176 -4.22 1.13 14.65
C GLY A 176 -3.83 2.00 15.85
N LYS A 177 -3.18 1.44 16.89
CA LYS A 177 -2.71 2.23 18.03
C LYS A 177 -1.47 3.04 17.74
N ILE A 178 -0.65 2.58 16.82
CA ILE A 178 0.57 3.24 16.36
C ILE A 178 0.48 3.40 14.86
N LEU A 179 0.89 4.55 14.38
CA LEU A 179 0.85 4.92 12.98
C LEU A 179 2.26 5.28 12.51
N SER A 180 2.63 4.81 11.32
CA SER A 180 3.71 5.40 10.54
C SER A 180 3.07 6.33 9.53
N ILE A 181 3.44 7.60 9.56
CA ILE A 181 2.94 8.61 8.63
C ILE A 181 4.08 9.18 7.81
N GLY A 182 3.86 9.34 6.52
CA GLY A 182 4.77 10.00 5.60
C GLY A 182 4.30 11.41 5.27
N GLY A 183 5.23 12.36 5.27
CA GLY A 183 4.95 13.74 4.93
C GLY A 183 6.22 14.47 4.49
N VAL A 184 6.06 15.69 4.00
CA VAL A 184 7.16 16.56 3.61
C VAL A 184 7.37 17.60 4.69
N ILE A 185 8.62 17.86 5.05
CA ILE A 185 8.98 18.96 5.97
C ILE A 185 8.78 20.28 5.24
N THR A 186 7.79 21.04 5.67
CA THR A 186 7.54 22.40 5.15
C THR A 186 8.39 23.44 5.88
N LYS A 187 8.50 24.64 5.35
CA LYS A 187 9.22 25.76 5.98
C LYS A 187 8.68 26.17 7.36
N GLU A 188 7.43 25.83 7.66
CA GLU A 188 6.76 26.06 8.95
C GLU A 188 7.13 25.01 10.00
N SER A 189 7.86 23.95 9.63
CA SER A 189 8.23 22.87 10.54
C SER A 189 9.12 23.36 11.67
N PRO A 190 8.77 23.09 12.94
CA PRO A 190 9.60 23.43 14.08
C PRO A 190 10.87 22.56 14.18
N LEU A 191 10.97 21.50 13.38
CA LEU A 191 12.12 20.58 13.38
C LEU A 191 13.29 21.10 12.52
N ILE A 192 13.08 22.10 11.66
CA ILE A 192 14.13 22.62 10.78
C ILE A 192 15.28 23.21 11.59
N GLY A 193 16.50 22.81 11.23
CA GLY A 193 17.73 23.38 11.76
C GLY A 193 18.07 22.99 13.20
N LYS A 194 17.25 22.14 13.84
CA LYS A 194 17.50 21.61 15.18
C LYS A 194 17.81 20.12 15.11
N LYS A 195 18.63 19.63 16.04
CA LYS A 195 18.80 18.18 16.19
C LYS A 195 17.51 17.56 16.72
N LEU A 196 17.15 16.36 16.24
CA LEU A 196 15.97 15.65 16.72
C LEU A 196 16.01 15.39 18.24
N LEU A 197 17.22 15.22 18.79
CA LEU A 197 17.42 15.03 20.23
C LEU A 197 16.99 16.25 21.06
N ASP A 198 17.09 17.46 20.52
CA ASP A 198 16.86 18.72 21.24
C ASP A 198 15.37 19.13 21.25
N ASN A 199 14.50 18.39 20.53
CA ASN A 199 13.09 18.72 20.37
C ASN A 199 12.20 18.15 21.50
N HIS A 200 12.54 18.43 22.76
CA HIS A 200 11.77 17.99 23.93
C HIS A 200 10.43 18.71 24.09
N GLU A 201 10.27 19.88 23.46
CA GLU A 201 9.08 20.73 23.58
C GLU A 201 7.79 20.08 23.05
N PHE A 202 7.89 19.07 22.19
CA PHE A 202 6.76 18.40 21.54
C PHE A 202 6.39 17.03 22.17
N GLY A 203 6.64 16.84 23.45
CA GLY A 203 6.20 15.67 24.19
C GLY A 203 7.18 14.48 24.24
N GLY A 204 8.40 14.67 23.69
CA GLY A 204 9.49 13.68 23.81
C GLY A 204 9.31 12.39 22.99
N ARG A 205 10.35 11.56 23.00
CA ARG A 205 10.46 10.33 22.21
C ARG A 205 9.39 9.26 22.49
N GLU A 206 8.66 9.38 23.59
CA GLU A 206 7.61 8.43 23.96
C GLU A 206 6.34 8.60 23.12
N ASN A 207 6.18 9.73 22.42
CA ASN A 207 4.96 10.07 21.70
C ASN A 207 5.12 10.05 20.20
N TRP A 208 6.33 10.33 19.68
CA TRP A 208 6.65 10.33 18.27
C TRP A 208 8.13 10.05 18.01
N LEU A 209 8.44 9.53 16.82
CA LEU A 209 9.80 9.23 16.38
C LEU A 209 9.91 9.48 14.87
N VAL A 210 10.87 10.31 14.45
CA VAL A 210 11.28 10.31 13.02
C VAL A 210 12.11 9.06 12.79
N ALA A 211 11.58 8.13 12.02
CA ALA A 211 12.20 6.86 11.76
C ALA A 211 13.22 6.93 10.62
N ALA A 212 12.83 7.57 9.52
CA ALA A 212 13.64 7.72 8.32
C ALA A 212 13.29 9.02 7.60
N PHE A 213 14.17 9.45 6.70
CA PHE A 213 13.90 10.55 5.78
C PHE A 213 14.62 10.33 4.45
N VAL A 214 14.06 10.90 3.40
CA VAL A 214 14.64 10.95 2.06
C VAL A 214 15.04 12.39 1.75
N ARG A 215 16.27 12.59 1.29
CA ARG A 215 16.80 13.88 0.87
C ARG A 215 17.57 13.71 -0.43
N ASN A 216 17.24 14.48 -1.46
CA ASN A 216 17.86 14.39 -2.79
C ASN A 216 17.83 12.97 -3.38
N GLY A 217 16.76 12.19 -3.14
CA GLY A 217 16.63 10.81 -3.62
C GLY A 217 17.41 9.76 -2.82
N GLU A 218 18.15 10.16 -1.76
CA GLU A 218 18.85 9.23 -0.88
C GLU A 218 18.10 9.03 0.44
N SER A 219 18.07 7.79 0.93
CA SER A 219 17.36 7.40 2.14
C SER A 219 18.27 7.32 3.35
N PHE A 220 17.81 7.83 4.48
CA PHE A 220 18.56 7.87 5.73
C PHE A 220 17.71 7.39 6.90
N ILE A 221 18.30 6.59 7.79
CA ILE A 221 17.71 6.31 9.10
C ILE A 221 17.99 7.50 10.02
N ALA A 222 16.94 8.06 10.60
CA ALA A 222 17.09 9.20 11.50
C ALA A 222 17.65 8.76 12.86
N ASN A 223 18.41 9.63 13.47
CA ASN A 223 18.93 9.46 14.83
C ASN A 223 18.89 10.80 15.60
N GLY A 224 19.31 10.80 16.86
CA GLY A 224 19.25 12.01 17.70
C GLY A 224 20.02 13.22 17.17
N ASP A 225 21.10 12.99 16.42
CA ASP A 225 21.92 14.07 15.83
C ASP A 225 21.42 14.54 14.46
N THR A 226 20.38 13.88 13.91
CA THR A 226 19.79 14.26 12.62
C THR A 226 19.21 15.65 12.68
N VAL A 227 19.51 16.45 11.64
CA VAL A 227 18.95 17.79 11.41
C VAL A 227 18.14 17.74 10.12
N LEU A 228 16.84 17.95 10.23
CA LEU A 228 15.92 17.98 9.08
C LEU A 228 16.00 19.33 8.36
N LYS A 229 15.68 19.31 7.07
CA LYS A 229 15.62 20.48 6.19
C LYS A 229 14.25 20.55 5.52
N GLU A 230 13.93 21.72 5.02
CA GLU A 230 12.78 21.90 4.11
C GLU A 230 12.89 20.92 2.93
N GLU A 231 11.75 20.41 2.47
CA GLU A 231 11.62 19.40 1.41
C GLU A 231 12.15 17.99 1.76
N ASP A 232 12.61 17.72 2.98
CA ASP A 232 12.85 16.35 3.41
C ASP A 232 11.53 15.57 3.46
N HIS A 233 11.48 14.43 2.78
CA HIS A 233 10.38 13.48 2.92
C HIS A 233 10.62 12.62 4.15
N VAL A 234 9.78 12.72 5.16
CA VAL A 234 9.98 12.04 6.46
C VAL A 234 8.97 10.95 6.68
N LYS A 235 9.38 9.94 7.44
CA LYS A 235 8.50 8.94 8.05
C LYS A 235 8.52 9.12 9.56
N ILE A 236 7.36 9.46 10.13
CA ILE A 236 7.19 9.65 11.56
C ILE A 236 6.33 8.51 12.11
N VAL A 237 6.84 7.83 13.12
CA VAL A 237 6.08 6.85 13.90
C VAL A 237 5.50 7.55 15.11
N VAL A 238 4.20 7.42 15.32
CA VAL A 238 3.46 8.17 16.32
C VAL A 238 2.31 7.33 16.90
N LYS A 239 1.95 7.55 18.16
CA LYS A 239 0.69 7.02 18.70
C LYS A 239 -0.50 7.64 17.96
N ALA A 240 -1.53 6.84 17.66
CA ALA A 240 -2.70 7.32 16.91
C ALA A 240 -3.35 8.57 17.53
N GLU A 241 -3.37 8.65 18.88
CA GLU A 241 -3.88 9.79 19.63
C GLU A 241 -3.07 11.09 19.43
N ASN A 242 -1.80 10.98 19.00
CA ASN A 242 -0.87 12.10 18.85
C ASN A 242 -0.60 12.46 17.38
N ILE A 243 -1.44 12.03 16.46
CA ILE A 243 -1.22 12.26 15.02
C ILE A 243 -1.15 13.75 14.67
N GLN A 244 -1.96 14.60 15.32
CA GLN A 244 -1.92 16.05 15.12
C GLN A 244 -0.57 16.65 15.52
N THR A 245 0.08 16.10 16.54
CA THR A 245 1.44 16.50 16.90
C THR A 245 2.40 16.19 15.76
N ALA A 246 2.33 15.00 15.16
CA ALA A 246 3.22 14.62 14.09
C ALA A 246 3.02 15.45 12.82
N THR A 247 1.78 15.77 12.43
CA THR A 247 1.50 16.68 11.31
C THR A 247 2.01 18.09 11.58
N SER A 248 1.81 18.61 12.81
CA SER A 248 2.37 19.90 13.22
C SER A 248 3.91 19.91 13.20
N LEU A 249 4.56 18.80 13.56
CA LEU A 249 6.03 18.66 13.48
C LEU A 249 6.54 18.73 12.03
N MET A 250 5.77 18.26 11.06
CA MET A 250 6.08 18.43 9.64
C MET A 250 5.84 19.86 9.14
N GLY A 251 5.21 20.70 9.96
CA GLY A 251 4.80 22.06 9.58
C GLY A 251 3.51 22.07 8.76
N ILE A 252 2.76 20.98 8.78
CA ILE A 252 1.45 20.90 8.16
C ILE A 252 0.47 21.62 9.10
N VAL A 253 0.02 22.78 8.70
CA VAL A 253 -1.03 23.53 9.40
C VAL A 253 -2.34 22.83 9.08
N ALA A 254 -3.18 22.59 10.09
CA ALA A 254 -4.52 22.10 9.87
C ALA A 254 -5.23 23.03 8.88
N THR A 255 -5.40 22.58 7.65
CA THR A 255 -6.25 23.24 6.65
C THR A 255 -7.70 23.01 7.04
N ASP A 256 -8.62 23.82 6.50
CA ASP A 256 -10.05 23.61 6.67
C ASP A 256 -10.42 22.15 6.37
N GLU A 257 -11.31 21.58 7.16
CA GLU A 257 -11.74 20.17 6.97
C GLU A 257 -12.24 19.97 5.55
N ILE A 258 -11.74 18.92 4.87
CA ILE A 258 -12.29 18.51 3.58
C ILE A 258 -13.76 18.16 3.76
N SER A 259 -14.62 18.80 3.03
CA SER A 259 -16.08 18.59 3.07
C SER A 259 -16.61 18.01 1.75
N LYS A 260 -15.89 18.22 0.65
CA LYS A 260 -16.24 17.78 -0.70
C LYS A 260 -15.14 16.89 -1.27
N VAL A 261 -15.53 15.76 -1.89
CA VAL A 261 -14.62 14.87 -2.61
C VAL A 261 -15.07 14.74 -4.06
N ILE A 262 -14.23 15.17 -4.98
CA ILE A 262 -14.43 14.98 -6.42
C ILE A 262 -13.66 13.74 -6.86
N ILE A 263 -14.38 12.73 -7.30
CA ILE A 263 -13.82 11.48 -7.81
C ILE A 263 -13.78 11.57 -9.35
N VAL A 264 -12.59 11.59 -9.91
CA VAL A 264 -12.38 11.59 -11.36
C VAL A 264 -12.34 10.18 -11.90
N GLY A 265 -13.25 9.88 -12.82
CA GLY A 265 -13.40 8.56 -13.45
C GLY A 265 -14.54 7.75 -12.84
N ALA A 266 -15.39 7.18 -13.69
CA ALA A 266 -16.53 6.36 -13.30
C ALA A 266 -16.19 4.85 -13.30
N SER A 267 -15.09 4.48 -12.63
CA SER A 267 -14.62 3.11 -12.47
C SER A 267 -15.36 2.36 -11.35
N ARG A 268 -15.14 1.05 -11.21
CA ARG A 268 -15.63 0.27 -10.08
C ARG A 268 -15.07 0.79 -8.74
N SER A 269 -13.76 1.13 -8.71
CA SER A 269 -13.14 1.70 -7.50
C SER A 269 -13.79 3.03 -7.13
N SER A 270 -14.16 3.85 -8.13
CA SER A 270 -14.85 5.13 -7.93
C SER A 270 -16.25 4.92 -7.33
N GLU A 271 -16.99 3.94 -7.83
CA GLU A 271 -18.32 3.59 -7.31
C GLU A 271 -18.24 3.11 -5.86
N LEU A 272 -17.31 2.20 -5.55
CA LEU A 272 -17.06 1.71 -4.20
C LEU A 272 -16.66 2.85 -3.24
N LEU A 273 -15.74 3.71 -3.67
CA LEU A 273 -15.27 4.83 -2.86
C LEU A 273 -16.43 5.81 -2.59
N ALA A 274 -17.20 6.15 -3.61
CA ALA A 274 -18.35 7.02 -3.47
C ALA A 274 -19.37 6.49 -2.47
N GLN A 275 -19.66 5.16 -2.50
CA GLN A 275 -20.55 4.48 -1.54
C GLN A 275 -20.04 4.51 -0.11
N ARG A 276 -18.76 4.64 0.13
CA ARG A 276 -18.18 4.72 1.46
C ARG A 276 -18.17 6.15 1.99
N LEU A 277 -17.85 7.13 1.10
CA LEU A 277 -17.62 8.51 1.48
C LEU A 277 -18.88 9.36 1.64
N TYR A 278 -20.00 9.04 0.99
CA TYR A 278 -21.19 9.91 0.90
C TYR A 278 -21.81 10.29 2.27
N LYS A 279 -21.52 9.54 3.33
CA LYS A 279 -22.03 9.84 4.68
C LYS A 279 -21.28 10.99 5.36
N ASN A 280 -20.03 11.17 4.98
CA ASN A 280 -19.12 12.11 5.64
C ASN A 280 -18.74 13.29 4.75
N TYR A 281 -18.90 13.16 3.43
CA TYR A 281 -18.49 14.13 2.42
C TYR A 281 -19.59 14.36 1.39
N GLU A 282 -19.63 15.55 0.81
CA GLU A 282 -20.30 15.78 -0.47
C GLU A 282 -19.48 15.08 -1.57
N VAL A 283 -20.04 14.07 -2.23
CA VAL A 283 -19.32 13.28 -3.22
C VAL A 283 -19.83 13.60 -4.61
N VAL A 284 -18.91 13.99 -5.49
CA VAL A 284 -19.15 14.22 -6.92
C VAL A 284 -18.27 13.26 -7.72
N VAL A 285 -18.87 12.50 -8.64
CA VAL A 285 -18.15 11.68 -9.61
C VAL A 285 -18.21 12.34 -10.98
N ILE A 286 -17.08 12.53 -11.63
CA ILE A 286 -17.02 13.13 -12.98
C ILE A 286 -16.28 12.20 -13.95
N ASP A 287 -16.88 11.92 -15.11
CA ASP A 287 -16.26 11.17 -16.21
C ASP A 287 -16.81 11.61 -17.55
N ASP A 288 -16.03 11.42 -18.62
CA ASP A 288 -16.40 11.67 -20.01
C ASP A 288 -17.14 10.48 -20.67
N ASN A 289 -17.37 9.39 -19.96
CA ASN A 289 -18.11 8.22 -20.43
C ASN A 289 -19.54 8.22 -19.87
N GLU A 290 -20.50 8.51 -20.71
CA GLU A 290 -21.93 8.59 -20.35
C GLU A 290 -22.46 7.28 -19.76
N LYS A 291 -22.07 6.12 -20.31
CA LYS A 291 -22.57 4.81 -19.84
C LYS A 291 -22.10 4.50 -18.42
N ASP A 292 -20.83 4.80 -18.14
CA ASP A 292 -20.26 4.59 -16.81
C ASP A 292 -20.85 5.59 -15.78
N CYS A 293 -21.10 6.83 -16.20
CA CYS A 293 -21.81 7.83 -15.38
C CYS A 293 -23.23 7.37 -15.04
N ASN A 294 -24.02 6.93 -16.03
CA ASN A 294 -25.37 6.45 -15.81
C ASN A 294 -25.41 5.25 -14.87
N ARG A 295 -24.50 4.28 -15.02
CA ARG A 295 -24.37 3.12 -14.12
C ARG A 295 -24.16 3.55 -12.66
N ILE A 296 -23.27 4.49 -12.40
CA ILE A 296 -23.02 4.98 -11.04
C ILE A 296 -24.24 5.73 -10.49
N ALA A 297 -24.86 6.59 -11.30
CA ALA A 297 -26.03 7.36 -10.90
C ALA A 297 -27.23 6.48 -10.54
N GLU A 298 -27.46 5.41 -11.30
CA GLU A 298 -28.54 4.44 -11.03
C GLU A 298 -28.33 3.68 -9.71
N ASN A 299 -27.07 3.35 -9.38
CA ASN A 299 -26.75 2.55 -8.20
C ASN A 299 -26.54 3.42 -6.92
N ASN A 300 -26.37 4.75 -7.06
CA ASN A 300 -25.92 5.60 -5.94
C ASN A 300 -26.70 6.93 -5.91
N SER A 301 -27.92 6.91 -5.36
CA SER A 301 -28.82 8.07 -5.29
C SER A 301 -28.31 9.26 -4.43
N HIS A 302 -27.28 9.05 -3.63
CA HIS A 302 -26.69 10.06 -2.74
C HIS A 302 -25.40 10.70 -3.30
N VAL A 303 -24.99 10.31 -4.51
CA VAL A 303 -23.77 10.79 -5.17
C VAL A 303 -24.16 11.65 -6.36
N ILE A 304 -23.54 12.80 -6.49
CA ILE A 304 -23.69 13.64 -7.67
C ILE A 304 -22.82 13.08 -8.79
N VAL A 305 -23.40 12.80 -9.95
CA VAL A 305 -22.67 12.27 -11.10
C VAL A 305 -22.73 13.28 -12.25
N VAL A 306 -21.56 13.66 -12.74
CA VAL A 306 -21.41 14.67 -13.80
C VAL A 306 -20.78 14.00 -15.02
N HIS A 307 -21.48 14.07 -16.15
CA HIS A 307 -20.95 13.61 -17.44
C HIS A 307 -20.27 14.79 -18.15
N ASN A 308 -18.98 14.95 -17.93
CA ASN A 308 -18.14 15.98 -18.57
C ASN A 308 -16.67 15.51 -18.59
N ASP A 309 -15.82 16.20 -19.37
CA ASP A 309 -14.38 15.94 -19.39
C ASP A 309 -13.71 16.55 -18.15
N PRO A 310 -13.16 15.73 -17.23
CA PRO A 310 -12.52 16.24 -16.03
C PRO A 310 -11.15 16.91 -16.27
N ARG A 311 -10.62 16.85 -17.49
CA ARG A 311 -9.36 17.52 -17.88
C ARG A 311 -9.57 18.99 -18.21
N ASP A 312 -10.82 19.40 -18.46
CA ASP A 312 -11.16 20.81 -18.66
C ASP A 312 -11.31 21.50 -17.30
N PRO A 313 -10.47 22.51 -16.99
CA PRO A 313 -10.54 23.25 -15.73
C PRO A 313 -11.92 23.85 -15.46
N GLN A 314 -12.63 24.29 -16.51
CA GLN A 314 -13.94 24.92 -16.35
C GLN A 314 -14.97 23.94 -15.78
N ASN A 315 -14.92 22.67 -16.18
CA ASN A 315 -15.83 21.65 -15.65
C ASN A 315 -15.59 21.40 -14.16
N LEU A 316 -14.35 21.48 -13.66
CA LEU A 316 -14.05 21.39 -12.23
C LEU A 316 -14.49 22.63 -11.47
N ILE A 317 -14.34 23.82 -12.04
CA ILE A 317 -14.83 25.09 -11.47
C ILE A 317 -16.36 25.07 -11.36
N ASP A 318 -17.06 24.60 -12.38
CA ASP A 318 -18.52 24.51 -12.41
C ASP A 318 -19.09 23.53 -11.36
N ILE A 319 -18.33 22.51 -10.98
CA ILE A 319 -18.65 21.59 -9.88
C ILE A 319 -18.41 22.24 -8.51
N GLY A 320 -17.75 23.38 -8.47
CA GLY A 320 -17.50 24.15 -7.24
C GLY A 320 -16.28 23.65 -6.46
N VAL A 321 -15.14 23.54 -7.13
CA VAL A 321 -13.84 23.31 -6.46
C VAL A 321 -13.49 24.51 -5.57
N ASP A 322 -13.11 24.25 -4.33
CA ASP A 322 -12.73 25.24 -3.33
C ASP A 322 -11.62 24.72 -2.37
N SER A 323 -11.30 25.48 -1.33
CA SER A 323 -10.30 25.14 -0.30
C SER A 323 -10.67 23.94 0.57
N ASN A 324 -11.91 23.47 0.54
CA ASN A 324 -12.42 22.33 1.31
C ASN A 324 -12.66 21.10 0.41
N THR A 325 -12.12 21.13 -0.79
CA THR A 325 -12.29 20.07 -1.80
C THR A 325 -11.05 19.17 -1.87
N ALA A 326 -11.29 17.85 -1.93
CA ALA A 326 -10.27 16.88 -2.34
C ALA A 326 -10.58 16.35 -3.75
N ILE A 327 -9.56 16.10 -4.54
CA ILE A 327 -9.68 15.40 -5.83
C ILE A 327 -9.04 14.01 -5.71
N VAL A 328 -9.82 12.98 -6.07
CA VAL A 328 -9.36 11.58 -6.12
C VAL A 328 -9.46 11.08 -7.56
N ALA A 329 -8.33 11.01 -8.25
CA ALA A 329 -8.29 10.59 -9.65
C ALA A 329 -8.17 9.07 -9.76
N LEU A 330 -9.28 8.38 -10.14
CA LEU A 330 -9.43 6.92 -10.17
C LEU A 330 -9.88 6.36 -11.54
N SER A 331 -9.71 7.11 -12.63
CA SER A 331 -10.05 6.59 -13.96
C SER A 331 -9.12 5.41 -14.33
N LYS A 332 -9.47 4.62 -15.34
CA LYS A 332 -8.63 3.50 -15.81
C LYS A 332 -7.34 3.95 -16.52
N SER A 333 -7.20 5.22 -16.82
CA SER A 333 -6.07 5.80 -17.56
C SER A 333 -5.17 6.61 -16.64
N ASP A 334 -3.93 6.16 -16.43
CA ASP A 334 -2.94 6.87 -15.63
C ASP A 334 -2.70 8.30 -16.16
N SER A 335 -2.61 8.47 -17.49
CA SER A 335 -2.42 9.81 -18.07
C SER A 335 -3.60 10.74 -17.81
N LYS A 336 -4.86 10.25 -17.87
CA LYS A 336 -6.03 11.03 -17.51
C LYS A 336 -5.99 11.44 -16.04
N ASN A 337 -5.65 10.51 -15.14
CA ASN A 337 -5.53 10.77 -13.71
C ASN A 337 -4.47 11.85 -13.43
N ILE A 338 -3.29 11.73 -14.02
CA ILE A 338 -2.19 12.70 -13.85
C ILE A 338 -2.61 14.08 -14.34
N VAL A 339 -3.19 14.20 -15.55
CA VAL A 339 -3.62 15.49 -16.08
C VAL A 339 -4.68 16.14 -15.19
N CYS A 340 -5.70 15.38 -14.75
CA CYS A 340 -6.73 15.91 -13.85
C CYS A 340 -6.16 16.35 -12.50
N SER A 341 -5.18 15.65 -11.98
CA SER A 341 -4.51 16.02 -10.73
C SER A 341 -3.70 17.32 -10.88
N LEU A 342 -3.00 17.48 -11.99
CA LEU A 342 -2.29 18.74 -12.31
C LEU A 342 -3.26 19.93 -12.49
N VAL A 343 -4.42 19.70 -13.12
CA VAL A 343 -5.48 20.72 -13.23
C VAL A 343 -6.00 21.07 -11.84
N GLY A 344 -6.32 20.09 -11.00
CA GLY A 344 -6.76 20.31 -9.62
C GLY A 344 -5.76 21.12 -8.81
N ASN A 345 -4.45 20.80 -8.93
CA ASN A 345 -3.38 21.54 -8.29
C ASN A 345 -3.31 23.00 -8.78
N ALA A 346 -3.43 23.22 -10.08
CA ALA A 346 -3.45 24.57 -10.67
C ALA A 346 -4.67 25.40 -10.21
N LEU A 347 -5.78 24.74 -9.85
CA LEU A 347 -6.97 25.36 -9.27
C LEU A 347 -6.87 25.57 -7.74
N GLY A 348 -5.76 25.16 -7.12
CA GLY A 348 -5.51 25.35 -5.69
C GLY A 348 -6.21 24.33 -4.79
N VAL A 349 -6.57 23.15 -5.30
CA VAL A 349 -7.14 22.07 -4.50
C VAL A 349 -6.10 21.60 -3.45
N PRO A 350 -6.46 21.59 -2.17
CA PRO A 350 -5.51 21.31 -1.09
C PRO A 350 -5.12 19.82 -0.97
N GLU A 351 -5.99 18.90 -1.40
CA GLU A 351 -5.75 17.46 -1.28
C GLU A 351 -6.00 16.76 -2.60
N ILE A 352 -4.96 16.11 -3.15
CA ILE A 352 -5.03 15.41 -4.44
C ILE A 352 -4.43 14.02 -4.30
N ILE A 353 -5.27 13.02 -4.52
CA ILE A 353 -4.87 11.61 -4.53
C ILE A 353 -4.99 11.08 -5.95
N THR A 354 -3.89 10.55 -6.50
CA THR A 354 -3.81 10.13 -7.90
C THR A 354 -3.53 8.64 -8.01
N ARG A 355 -4.41 7.90 -8.69
CA ARG A 355 -4.13 6.51 -9.04
C ARG A 355 -3.17 6.45 -10.21
N VAL A 356 -2.05 5.76 -10.01
CA VAL A 356 -1.05 5.47 -11.03
C VAL A 356 -0.63 4.02 -10.89
N ASN A 357 -0.75 3.24 -11.96
CA ASN A 357 -0.37 1.83 -11.93
C ASN A 357 1.02 1.58 -12.51
N ARG A 358 1.52 2.44 -13.38
CA ARG A 358 2.87 2.32 -13.94
C ARG A 358 3.89 2.91 -12.96
N ILE A 359 4.85 2.08 -12.56
CA ILE A 359 5.94 2.47 -11.64
C ILE A 359 6.73 3.64 -12.19
N ASP A 360 7.05 3.64 -13.50
CA ASP A 360 7.78 4.74 -14.16
C ASP A 360 7.08 6.10 -13.98
N TYR A 361 5.74 6.13 -13.97
CA TYR A 361 4.98 7.36 -13.76
C TYR A 361 4.96 7.78 -12.28
N MET A 362 4.94 6.82 -11.36
CA MET A 362 5.04 7.12 -9.93
C MET A 362 6.37 7.81 -9.61
N GLU A 363 7.48 7.32 -10.19
CA GLU A 363 8.79 7.96 -10.03
C GLU A 363 8.81 9.41 -10.54
N LEU A 364 8.20 9.67 -11.71
CA LEU A 364 8.12 11.01 -12.28
C LEU A 364 7.24 11.97 -11.45
N LEU A 365 6.31 11.45 -10.67
CA LEU A 365 5.39 12.27 -9.86
C LEU A 365 5.93 12.61 -8.48
N LYS A 366 7.01 11.99 -8.02
CA LYS A 366 7.62 12.26 -6.71
C LYS A 366 8.04 13.71 -6.54
N ASP A 367 8.58 14.31 -7.60
CA ASP A 367 9.02 15.71 -7.64
C ASP A 367 7.89 16.67 -8.09
N SER A 368 6.66 16.16 -8.22
CA SER A 368 5.51 16.96 -8.61
C SER A 368 4.75 17.50 -7.41
N SER A 369 3.88 18.47 -7.65
CA SER A 369 2.98 19.03 -6.65
C SER A 369 1.77 18.12 -6.29
N ILE A 370 1.78 16.86 -6.73
CA ILE A 370 0.73 15.88 -6.39
C ILE A 370 1.07 15.27 -5.04
N GLN A 371 0.18 15.45 -4.05
CA GLN A 371 0.45 15.09 -2.66
C GLN A 371 0.52 13.57 -2.44
N ALA A 372 -0.38 12.81 -3.05
CA ALA A 372 -0.41 11.36 -2.87
C ALA A 372 -0.63 10.60 -4.18
N THR A 373 0.17 9.57 -4.39
CA THR A 373 -0.03 8.60 -5.47
C THR A 373 -0.36 7.23 -4.88
N ILE A 374 -1.35 6.56 -5.44
CA ILE A 374 -1.72 5.20 -5.06
C ILE A 374 -1.64 4.26 -6.26
N SER A 375 -1.24 3.03 -6.03
CA SER A 375 -1.31 1.96 -7.02
C SER A 375 -2.18 0.83 -6.51
N THR A 376 -3.31 0.60 -7.17
CA THR A 376 -4.21 -0.52 -6.82
C THR A 376 -3.48 -1.87 -6.83
N ARG A 377 -2.42 -1.99 -7.62
CA ARG A 377 -1.60 -3.20 -7.74
C ARG A 377 -0.65 -3.36 -6.56
N ILE A 378 0.09 -2.30 -6.21
CA ILE A 378 1.01 -2.29 -5.07
C ILE A 378 0.22 -2.46 -3.77
N THR A 379 -0.89 -1.74 -3.60
CA THR A 379 -1.75 -1.85 -2.42
C THR A 379 -2.28 -3.28 -2.24
N ALA A 380 -2.74 -3.93 -3.33
CA ALA A 380 -3.14 -5.33 -3.27
C ALA A 380 -1.98 -6.27 -2.93
N ALA A 381 -0.80 -6.04 -3.51
CA ALA A 381 0.39 -6.85 -3.22
C ALA A 381 0.85 -6.68 -1.76
N ASN A 382 0.85 -5.47 -1.22
CA ASN A 382 1.19 -5.19 0.18
C ASN A 382 0.21 -5.88 1.14
N SER A 383 -1.09 -5.88 0.82
CA SER A 383 -2.09 -6.63 1.59
C SER A 383 -1.80 -8.15 1.62
N ILE A 384 -1.30 -8.69 0.52
CA ILE A 384 -0.88 -10.10 0.45
C ILE A 384 0.38 -10.34 1.29
N LEU A 385 1.40 -9.50 1.12
CA LEU A 385 2.67 -9.62 1.87
C LEU A 385 2.44 -9.56 3.38
N GLN A 386 1.54 -8.68 3.83
CA GLN A 386 1.16 -8.59 5.24
C GLN A 386 0.64 -9.94 5.79
N ASP A 387 -0.21 -10.64 5.05
CA ASP A 387 -0.73 -11.95 5.48
C ASP A 387 0.29 -13.07 5.38
N VAL A 388 1.19 -13.02 4.41
CA VAL A 388 2.28 -14.02 4.29
C VAL A 388 3.21 -13.95 5.50
N ARG A 389 3.49 -12.75 5.98
CA ARG A 389 4.41 -12.46 7.09
C ARG A 389 3.79 -12.70 8.48
N SER A 390 2.47 -12.90 8.58
CA SER A 390 1.65 -12.75 9.80
C SER A 390 1.91 -13.69 10.97
N ASP A 391 2.75 -14.73 10.87
CA ASP A 391 2.94 -15.69 11.97
C ASP A 391 3.89 -15.17 13.08
N GLN A 392 4.84 -14.26 12.76
CA GLN A 392 5.73 -13.60 13.75
C GLN A 392 5.88 -12.09 13.52
N VAL A 393 5.71 -11.61 12.27
CA VAL A 393 5.70 -10.21 11.91
C VAL A 393 4.25 -9.82 11.75
N LYS A 394 3.70 -9.07 12.70
CA LYS A 394 2.29 -8.61 12.64
C LYS A 394 2.04 -7.62 11.52
N SER A 395 3.04 -6.81 11.21
CA SER A 395 2.97 -5.81 10.17
C SER A 395 4.37 -5.48 9.66
N ALA A 396 4.48 -5.22 8.36
CA ALA A 396 5.71 -4.78 7.72
C ALA A 396 5.39 -3.68 6.72
N LEU A 397 6.17 -2.63 6.76
CA LEU A 397 6.10 -1.50 5.84
C LEU A 397 7.46 -1.32 5.19
N THR A 398 7.54 -1.52 3.88
CA THR A 398 8.67 -1.03 3.10
C THR A 398 8.42 0.45 2.82
N PHE A 399 9.33 1.31 3.21
CA PHE A 399 9.25 2.72 2.84
C PHE A 399 9.44 2.81 1.33
N GLU A 400 8.46 3.36 0.63
CA GLU A 400 8.54 3.54 -0.81
C GLU A 400 9.87 4.23 -1.16
N ASP A 401 10.56 3.70 -2.19
CA ASP A 401 11.84 4.22 -2.70
C ASP A 401 13.04 4.08 -1.77
N THR A 402 12.96 3.26 -0.74
CA THR A 402 14.07 3.06 0.19
C THR A 402 14.35 1.57 0.39
N GLU A 403 15.59 1.26 0.79
CA GLU A 403 15.95 -0.06 1.31
C GLU A 403 15.60 -0.21 2.80
N VAL A 404 14.77 0.69 3.35
CA VAL A 404 14.39 0.72 4.76
C VAL A 404 13.03 0.10 4.94
N GLU A 405 12.92 -0.82 5.88
CA GLU A 405 11.66 -1.45 6.29
C GLU A 405 11.39 -1.21 7.78
N ALA A 406 10.12 -0.99 8.11
CA ALA A 406 9.62 -1.02 9.47
C ALA A 406 8.87 -2.33 9.69
N LEU A 407 9.24 -3.06 10.74
CA LEU A 407 8.63 -4.33 11.10
C LEU A 407 7.99 -4.24 12.48
N GLU A 408 6.77 -4.73 12.61
CA GLU A 408 6.12 -4.99 13.89
C GLU A 408 6.34 -6.46 14.27
N ILE A 409 7.13 -6.69 15.31
CA ILE A 409 7.51 -8.03 15.73
C ILE A 409 6.94 -8.32 17.11
N LEU A 410 6.36 -9.51 17.28
CA LEU A 410 5.99 -10.04 18.58
C LEU A 410 7.25 -10.46 19.35
N ILE A 411 7.48 -9.84 20.51
CA ILE A 411 8.60 -10.17 21.36
C ILE A 411 8.13 -11.17 22.43
N SER A 412 8.77 -12.36 22.44
CA SER A 412 8.53 -13.37 23.46
C SER A 412 9.23 -13.04 24.77
N ASP A 413 8.68 -13.55 25.89
CA ASP A 413 9.30 -13.45 27.21
C ASP A 413 10.73 -13.99 27.20
N GLY A 414 11.68 -13.19 27.69
CA GLY A 414 13.11 -13.54 27.71
C GLY A 414 13.97 -12.93 26.61
N CYS A 415 13.40 -12.11 25.73
CA CYS A 415 14.17 -11.34 24.73
C CYS A 415 14.98 -10.22 25.42
N HIS A 416 16.26 -10.08 25.04
CA HIS A 416 17.15 -9.07 25.62
C HIS A 416 16.73 -7.62 25.40
N VAL A 417 15.80 -7.37 24.46
CA VAL A 417 15.29 -6.04 24.13
C VAL A 417 14.25 -5.53 25.14
N LEU A 418 13.72 -6.44 26.00
CA LEU A 418 12.64 -6.13 26.96
C LEU A 418 13.03 -5.15 28.09
N ASN A 419 14.27 -4.69 28.18
CA ASN A 419 14.72 -3.79 29.27
C ASN A 419 15.77 -2.77 28.81
N GLN A 420 15.80 -2.40 27.54
CA GLN A 420 16.69 -1.36 27.01
C GLN A 420 15.95 -0.08 26.70
#